data_0b6cf4675fcae7919007943f8835dfda
#
_entry.id   0b6cf4675fcae7919007943f8835dfda
#
_cell.length_a   1.000
_cell.length_b   1.000
_cell.length_c   1.000
_cell.angle_alpha   90.00
_cell.angle_beta   90.00
_cell.angle_gamma   90.00
#
_symmetry.space_group_name_H-M   'P 1'
#
loop_
_entity.id
_entity.type
_entity.pdbx_description
1 polymer ?
#
loop_
_entity_poly.entity_id
_entity_poly.type
_entity_poly.pdbx_seq_one_letter_code
_entity_poly.pdbx_strand_id
1 'polypeptide(L)'
;KDTCPDAIGGRPGTTNANEDDIFAHPEWNYNALCPASFRNEADSIAYGLNRTLYATPMVEILRDAGYHTIHVGKAHWAPTGTPGSNPYNMGFTVNIAGSGNGHPQSYLPEEHFGNLPKRGTYASVQNMSQYYGSGIHLTEALTLEALKTLEDPIRRKQPFYLYFAHYSNHTPIQRDERFIRKYLDAGMDEQQARYASMVEGMDKSLGDVLDYLEAKGIADDTIILFMSDNGGHCLGQDKGGEPHTQNLPLREGKASVYEGGIRVPLIFRWPGKAAEGTRLNTPVINEDIFPTILEMAGVKHYETVQECDGLSLVKLITAGSKMVAKAQKRGEIATRKEVNAFVVPASVSG
;
A
#
# COMPACT_ATOMS: atom_id res chain seq x y z
N LYS A 1 -8.82 -9.51 -14.38
CA LYS A 1 -9.62 -10.55 -13.68
C LYS A 1 -8.90 -10.86 -12.40
N ASP A 2 -9.50 -10.54 -11.46
CA ASP A 2 -9.36 -10.48 -10.04
C ASP A 2 -8.36 -11.48 -9.53
N THR A 3 -7.18 -10.97 -9.23
CA THR A 3 -6.39 -11.58 -8.18
C THR A 3 -7.31 -11.60 -6.98
N CYS A 4 -7.86 -12.77 -6.65
CA CYS A 4 -8.64 -12.88 -5.43
C CYS A 4 -7.76 -12.36 -4.29
N PRO A 5 -8.11 -11.23 -3.65
CA PRO A 5 -7.24 -10.64 -2.63
C PRO A 5 -6.96 -11.62 -1.50
N ASP A 6 -7.86 -12.57 -1.31
CA ASP A 6 -7.80 -13.56 -0.25
C ASP A 6 -6.84 -14.73 -0.53
N ALA A 7 -6.43 -14.92 -1.77
CA ALA A 7 -5.35 -15.86 -2.08
C ALA A 7 -3.98 -15.33 -1.66
N ILE A 8 -3.90 -14.03 -1.37
CA ILE A 8 -2.66 -13.34 -1.08
C ILE A 8 -2.36 -13.48 0.41
N GLY A 9 -1.18 -13.99 0.77
CA GLY A 9 -0.69 -14.06 2.14
C GLY A 9 -1.16 -15.24 2.97
N GLY A 10 -1.94 -16.15 2.41
CA GLY A 10 -2.27 -17.42 3.07
C GLY A 10 -1.04 -18.32 3.27
N ARG A 11 -1.20 -19.41 3.99
CA ARG A 11 -0.19 -20.47 4.02
C ARG A 11 -0.21 -21.22 2.69
N PRO A 12 0.92 -21.79 2.21
CA PRO A 12 0.91 -22.71 1.08
C PRO A 12 -0.16 -23.80 1.26
N GLY A 13 -1.01 -23.98 0.27
CA GLY A 13 -2.09 -24.95 0.30
C GLY A 13 -3.32 -24.56 1.14
N THR A 14 -3.37 -23.35 1.71
CA THR A 14 -4.57 -22.81 2.34
C THR A 14 -5.23 -21.80 1.43
N THR A 15 -6.56 -21.76 1.45
CA THR A 15 -7.35 -20.72 0.78
C THR A 15 -8.03 -19.90 1.86
N ASN A 16 -8.11 -18.59 1.66
CA ASN A 16 -8.89 -17.72 2.54
C ASN A 16 -10.33 -17.53 2.01
N ALA A 17 -10.61 -18.10 0.84
CA ALA A 17 -11.94 -18.07 0.29
C ALA A 17 -12.91 -18.87 1.17
N ASN A 18 -14.14 -18.42 1.24
CA ASN A 18 -15.22 -19.14 1.90
C ASN A 18 -15.37 -20.54 1.26
N GLU A 19 -15.56 -21.59 2.04
CA GLU A 19 -15.69 -22.95 1.48
C GLU A 19 -16.77 -23.03 0.40
N ASP A 20 -17.85 -22.28 0.55
CA ASP A 20 -18.94 -22.22 -0.42
C ASP A 20 -18.49 -21.57 -1.74
N ASP A 21 -17.67 -20.52 -1.70
CA ASP A 21 -17.10 -19.87 -2.89
C ASP A 21 -16.10 -20.76 -3.62
N ILE A 22 -15.32 -21.53 -2.87
CA ILE A 22 -14.36 -22.50 -3.43
C ILE A 22 -15.08 -23.58 -4.23
N PHE A 23 -16.21 -24.07 -3.73
CA PHE A 23 -16.99 -25.13 -4.40
C PHE A 23 -17.84 -24.58 -5.55
N ALA A 24 -18.35 -23.36 -5.42
CA ALA A 24 -19.15 -22.73 -6.46
C ALA A 24 -18.32 -22.24 -7.66
N HIS A 25 -17.12 -21.72 -7.38
CA HIS A 25 -16.22 -21.11 -8.37
C HIS A 25 -14.77 -21.56 -8.17
N PRO A 26 -14.46 -22.86 -8.38
CA PRO A 26 -13.13 -23.37 -8.17
C PRO A 26 -12.06 -22.72 -9.06
N GLU A 27 -12.47 -22.10 -10.17
CA GLU A 27 -11.58 -21.34 -11.06
C GLU A 27 -11.10 -20.02 -10.45
N TRP A 28 -11.76 -19.50 -9.42
CA TRP A 28 -11.37 -18.27 -8.71
C TRP A 28 -10.40 -18.54 -7.55
N ASN A 29 -10.20 -19.79 -7.21
CA ASN A 29 -9.39 -20.19 -6.08
C ASN A 29 -7.92 -20.31 -6.48
N TYR A 30 -7.19 -19.21 -6.47
CA TYR A 30 -5.77 -19.17 -6.70
C TYR A 30 -4.99 -19.23 -5.37
N ASN A 31 -4.03 -20.14 -5.29
CA ASN A 31 -3.23 -20.31 -4.07
C ASN A 31 -2.05 -19.34 -3.98
N ALA A 32 -1.63 -18.72 -5.08
CA ALA A 32 -0.54 -17.75 -5.08
C ALA A 32 -0.56 -16.88 -6.33
N LEU A 33 -0.11 -15.64 -6.18
CA LEU A 33 0.39 -14.80 -7.26
C LEU A 33 1.87 -15.14 -7.50
N CYS A 34 2.24 -15.33 -8.75
CA CYS A 34 3.62 -15.60 -9.13
C CYS A 34 4.02 -14.70 -10.30
N PRO A 35 5.19 -14.06 -10.27
CA PRO A 35 5.70 -13.32 -11.41
C PRO A 35 5.81 -14.21 -12.64
N ALA A 36 5.51 -13.67 -13.82
CA ALA A 36 5.51 -14.42 -15.07
C ALA A 36 6.88 -15.03 -15.42
N SER A 37 7.96 -14.37 -14.98
CA SER A 37 9.34 -14.85 -15.09
C SER A 37 9.61 -16.17 -14.37
N PHE A 38 8.75 -16.52 -13.40
CA PHE A 38 8.80 -17.82 -12.67
C PHE A 38 7.80 -18.83 -13.19
N ARG A 39 7.25 -18.62 -14.38
CA ARG A 39 6.27 -19.52 -15.00
C ARG A 39 6.91 -20.85 -15.39
N ASN A 40 6.90 -21.78 -14.43
CA ASN A 40 7.35 -23.13 -14.63
C ASN A 40 6.38 -24.08 -13.89
N GLU A 41 5.79 -25.06 -14.59
CA GLU A 41 4.90 -26.04 -13.96
C GLU A 41 5.56 -26.79 -12.80
N ALA A 42 6.88 -27.02 -12.90
CA ALA A 42 7.63 -27.66 -11.84
C ALA A 42 7.65 -26.81 -10.55
N ASP A 43 7.66 -25.49 -10.65
CA ASP A 43 7.67 -24.60 -9.49
C ASP A 43 6.34 -24.63 -8.74
N SER A 44 5.22 -24.69 -9.45
CA SER A 44 3.89 -24.82 -8.85
C SER A 44 3.77 -26.14 -8.06
N ILE A 45 4.33 -27.22 -8.58
CA ILE A 45 4.35 -28.53 -7.92
C ILE A 45 5.31 -28.50 -6.71
N ALA A 46 6.49 -27.91 -6.85
CA ALA A 46 7.49 -27.84 -5.80
C ALA A 46 7.00 -27.07 -4.56
N TYR A 47 6.18 -26.03 -4.77
CA TYR A 47 5.58 -25.24 -3.68
C TYR A 47 4.24 -25.79 -3.18
N GLY A 48 3.75 -26.91 -3.72
CA GLY A 48 2.47 -27.52 -3.33
C GLY A 48 1.26 -26.66 -3.70
N LEU A 49 1.37 -25.83 -4.73
CA LEU A 49 0.33 -24.92 -5.17
C LEU A 49 -0.47 -25.56 -6.31
N ASN A 50 -1.74 -25.80 -6.07
CA ASN A 50 -2.63 -26.40 -7.07
C ASN A 50 -3.04 -25.39 -8.15
N ARG A 51 -3.03 -24.11 -7.81
CA ARG A 51 -3.42 -23.01 -8.69
C ARG A 51 -2.53 -21.82 -8.43
N THR A 52 -1.85 -21.37 -9.47
CA THR A 52 -0.97 -20.20 -9.43
C THR A 52 -1.39 -19.24 -10.53
N LEU A 53 -1.65 -17.99 -10.14
CA LEU A 53 -1.87 -16.90 -11.09
C LEU A 53 -0.52 -16.31 -11.47
N TYR A 54 -0.19 -16.37 -12.76
CA TYR A 54 1.01 -15.73 -13.28
C TYR A 54 0.68 -14.34 -13.81
N ALA A 55 1.44 -13.35 -13.39
CA ALA A 55 1.29 -11.97 -13.82
C ALA A 55 2.65 -11.33 -14.08
N THR A 56 2.69 -10.35 -14.97
CA THR A 56 3.83 -9.44 -15.14
C THR A 56 3.66 -8.29 -14.13
N PRO A 57 4.50 -8.19 -13.10
CA PRO A 57 4.40 -7.11 -12.14
C PRO A 57 4.78 -5.78 -12.78
N MET A 58 4.06 -4.71 -12.44
CA MET A 58 4.40 -3.34 -12.88
C MET A 58 5.83 -2.95 -12.51
N VAL A 59 6.28 -3.41 -11.35
CA VAL A 59 7.61 -3.09 -10.81
C VAL A 59 8.73 -3.72 -11.65
N GLU A 60 8.51 -4.91 -12.20
CA GLU A 60 9.44 -5.54 -13.15
C GLU A 60 9.60 -4.67 -14.40
N ILE A 61 8.50 -4.15 -14.94
CA ILE A 61 8.52 -3.25 -16.09
C ILE A 61 9.28 -1.95 -15.76
N LEU A 62 9.06 -1.38 -14.58
CA LEU A 62 9.78 -0.17 -14.13
C LEU A 62 11.28 -0.43 -13.96
N ARG A 63 11.65 -1.56 -13.33
CA ARG A 63 13.06 -1.97 -13.21
C ARG A 63 13.74 -2.07 -14.58
N ASP A 64 13.08 -2.74 -15.52
CA ASP A 64 13.61 -2.96 -16.88
C ASP A 64 13.66 -1.66 -17.69
N ALA A 65 12.84 -0.67 -17.32
CA ALA A 65 12.92 0.70 -17.81
C ALA A 65 14.02 1.56 -17.14
N GLY A 66 14.81 0.98 -16.22
CA GLY A 66 15.97 1.63 -15.59
C GLY A 66 15.69 2.26 -14.21
N TYR A 67 14.50 2.08 -13.67
CA TYR A 67 14.18 2.56 -12.31
C TYR A 67 14.86 1.74 -11.23
N HIS A 68 15.37 2.39 -10.20
CA HIS A 68 15.72 1.74 -8.94
C HIS A 68 14.44 1.47 -8.14
N THR A 69 14.09 0.22 -7.97
CA THR A 69 12.79 -0.20 -7.43
C THR A 69 12.92 -0.63 -5.98
N ILE A 70 12.22 0.06 -5.08
CA ILE A 70 12.35 -0.08 -3.64
C ILE A 70 11.01 -0.48 -3.03
N HIS A 71 11.01 -1.55 -2.26
CA HIS A 71 9.88 -1.98 -1.43
C HIS A 71 10.20 -1.76 0.04
N VAL A 72 9.29 -1.14 0.77
CA VAL A 72 9.37 -0.96 2.23
C VAL A 72 8.02 -1.28 2.85
N GLY A 73 7.99 -2.20 3.80
CA GLY A 73 6.81 -2.54 4.59
C GLY A 73 6.07 -3.79 4.11
N LYS A 74 4.73 -3.74 4.08
CA LYS A 74 3.85 -4.86 3.78
C LYS A 74 3.89 -5.23 2.29
N ALA A 75 4.13 -6.50 1.98
CA ALA A 75 3.99 -7.04 0.63
C ALA A 75 2.67 -7.83 0.47
N HIS A 76 2.56 -9.01 1.06
CA HIS A 76 1.33 -9.80 1.14
C HIS A 76 0.73 -10.22 -0.22
N TRP A 77 1.56 -10.47 -1.24
CA TRP A 77 1.07 -10.83 -2.58
C TRP A 77 0.91 -12.33 -2.80
N ALA A 78 1.52 -13.15 -1.94
CA ALA A 78 1.44 -14.60 -2.02
C ALA A 78 1.80 -15.25 -0.69
N PRO A 79 1.43 -16.54 -0.47
CA PRO A 79 1.77 -17.28 0.72
C PRO A 79 3.28 -17.34 0.96
N THR A 80 3.67 -17.24 2.22
CA THR A 80 5.08 -17.34 2.63
C THR A 80 5.75 -18.61 2.09
N GLY A 81 6.94 -18.46 1.54
CA GLY A 81 7.70 -19.55 0.93
C GLY A 81 7.41 -19.80 -0.55
N THR A 82 6.53 -19.00 -1.16
CA THR A 82 6.28 -19.04 -2.61
C THR A 82 7.03 -17.92 -3.34
N PRO A 83 7.27 -18.02 -4.66
CA PRO A 83 8.00 -17.00 -5.40
C PRO A 83 7.42 -15.60 -5.24
N GLY A 84 6.10 -15.45 -5.32
CA GLY A 84 5.42 -14.15 -5.20
C GLY A 84 5.43 -13.54 -3.79
N SER A 85 5.84 -14.31 -2.76
CA SER A 85 5.99 -13.77 -1.40
C SER A 85 7.27 -12.97 -1.19
N ASN A 86 8.18 -13.02 -2.16
CA ASN A 86 9.46 -12.33 -2.11
C ASN A 86 9.45 -11.11 -3.04
N PRO A 87 9.52 -9.87 -2.51
CA PRO A 87 9.53 -8.66 -3.32
C PRO A 87 10.61 -8.60 -4.39
N TYR A 88 11.77 -9.22 -4.18
CA TYR A 88 12.81 -9.28 -5.20
C TYR A 88 12.34 -9.99 -6.48
N ASN A 89 11.54 -11.03 -6.32
CA ASN A 89 10.99 -11.76 -7.47
C ASN A 89 9.93 -10.95 -8.22
N MET A 90 9.29 -9.98 -7.55
CA MET A 90 8.31 -9.06 -8.15
C MET A 90 8.97 -7.89 -8.91
N GLY A 91 10.30 -7.84 -8.97
CA GLY A 91 11.03 -6.80 -9.68
C GLY A 91 11.61 -5.69 -8.81
N PHE A 92 11.49 -5.78 -7.49
CA PHE A 92 12.17 -4.84 -6.59
C PHE A 92 13.66 -5.14 -6.49
N THR A 93 14.48 -4.09 -6.46
CA THR A 93 15.93 -4.18 -6.25
C THR A 93 16.32 -4.05 -4.78
N VAL A 94 15.42 -3.49 -3.97
CA VAL A 94 15.54 -3.36 -2.51
C VAL A 94 14.25 -3.84 -1.86
N ASN A 95 14.38 -4.61 -0.77
CA ASN A 95 13.24 -5.03 0.05
C ASN A 95 13.55 -4.83 1.54
N ILE A 96 12.76 -3.99 2.19
CA ILE A 96 12.77 -3.76 3.64
C ILE A 96 11.46 -4.27 4.22
N ALA A 97 11.53 -5.27 5.06
CA ALA A 97 10.40 -5.82 5.82
C ALA A 97 9.28 -6.50 5.02
N GLY A 98 9.38 -6.58 3.68
CA GLY A 98 8.36 -7.21 2.84
C GLY A 98 8.46 -8.73 2.81
N SER A 99 7.32 -9.39 2.96
CA SER A 99 7.16 -10.85 2.91
C SER A 99 5.72 -11.24 2.59
N GLY A 100 5.40 -12.52 2.64
CA GLY A 100 4.02 -13.03 2.54
C GLY A 100 3.11 -12.68 3.73
N ASN A 101 3.62 -11.98 4.74
CA ASN A 101 2.84 -11.62 5.93
C ASN A 101 1.97 -10.38 5.67
N GLY A 102 0.67 -10.49 5.97
CA GLY A 102 -0.30 -9.41 5.76
C GLY A 102 -0.43 -8.41 6.91
N HIS A 103 0.15 -8.72 8.06
CA HIS A 103 0.15 -7.86 9.25
C HIS A 103 1.38 -8.17 10.11
N PRO A 104 1.81 -7.24 10.96
CA PRO A 104 2.87 -7.54 11.91
C PRO A 104 2.26 -8.26 13.12
N GLN A 105 3.03 -9.11 13.78
CA GLN A 105 2.60 -9.67 15.08
C GLN A 105 2.71 -8.63 16.20
N SER A 106 3.57 -7.63 16.03
CA SER A 106 3.73 -6.48 16.91
C SER A 106 4.35 -5.29 16.18
N TYR A 107 3.98 -4.08 16.62
CA TYR A 107 4.60 -2.81 16.22
C TYR A 107 5.71 -2.36 17.19
N LEU A 108 5.86 -3.07 18.30
CA LEU A 108 6.75 -2.68 19.38
C LEU A 108 8.15 -3.28 19.21
N PRO A 109 9.20 -2.48 19.27
CA PRO A 109 10.58 -2.96 19.17
C PRO A 109 10.99 -3.86 20.35
N GLU A 110 10.39 -3.69 21.53
CA GLU A 110 10.57 -4.56 22.71
C GLU A 110 10.04 -5.97 22.47
N GLU A 111 9.07 -6.11 21.58
CA GLU A 111 8.52 -7.40 21.12
C GLU A 111 9.18 -7.89 19.82
N HIS A 112 10.30 -7.27 19.43
CA HIS A 112 11.06 -7.60 18.21
C HIS A 112 10.18 -7.62 16.94
N PHE A 113 9.16 -6.79 16.89
CA PHE A 113 8.17 -6.77 15.80
C PHE A 113 7.58 -8.15 15.50
N GLY A 114 7.39 -8.97 16.54
CA GLY A 114 6.87 -10.33 16.47
C GLY A 114 7.91 -11.44 16.35
N ASN A 115 9.21 -11.14 16.25
CA ASN A 115 10.28 -12.14 16.14
C ASN A 115 10.75 -12.71 17.50
N LEU A 116 9.84 -12.99 18.42
CA LEU A 116 10.17 -13.59 19.70
C LEU A 116 10.23 -15.11 19.59
N PRO A 117 11.27 -15.79 20.14
CA PRO A 117 11.49 -17.23 19.98
C PRO A 117 10.30 -18.11 20.37
N LYS A 118 9.49 -17.68 21.32
CA LYS A 118 8.33 -18.44 21.83
C LYS A 118 7.03 -18.25 21.04
N ARG A 119 6.96 -17.25 20.13
CA ARG A 119 5.73 -16.92 19.40
C ARG A 119 5.67 -17.52 18.00
N GLY A 120 6.75 -18.16 17.56
CA GLY A 120 6.89 -18.58 16.15
C GLY A 120 7.13 -17.39 15.21
N THR A 121 7.38 -17.66 13.95
CA THR A 121 7.68 -16.63 12.94
C THR A 121 6.46 -16.16 12.15
N TYR A 122 5.26 -16.63 12.50
CA TYR A 122 4.04 -16.21 11.84
C TYR A 122 3.81 -14.71 12.06
N ALA A 123 3.60 -14.00 10.97
CA ALA A 123 3.41 -12.54 10.96
C ALA A 123 4.55 -11.72 11.59
N SER A 124 5.74 -12.28 11.78
CA SER A 124 6.92 -11.52 12.19
C SER A 124 7.41 -10.62 11.06
N VAL A 125 7.84 -9.39 11.40
CA VAL A 125 8.43 -8.47 10.44
C VAL A 125 9.92 -8.78 10.31
N GLN A 126 10.35 -9.11 9.09
CA GLN A 126 11.71 -9.55 8.81
C GLN A 126 12.68 -8.37 8.60
N ASN A 127 13.97 -8.63 8.79
CA ASN A 127 15.08 -7.70 8.47
C ASN A 127 15.02 -6.34 9.18
N MET A 128 14.49 -6.31 10.43
CA MET A 128 14.38 -5.10 11.26
C MET A 128 15.10 -5.24 12.62
N SER A 129 16.02 -6.20 12.75
CA SER A 129 16.67 -6.53 14.02
C SER A 129 17.49 -5.38 14.62
N GLN A 130 17.97 -4.45 13.80
CA GLN A 130 18.68 -3.25 14.25
C GLN A 130 17.84 -2.30 15.12
N TYR A 131 16.51 -2.47 15.11
CA TYR A 131 15.56 -1.68 15.90
C TYR A 131 15.04 -2.41 17.14
N TYR A 132 15.41 -3.67 17.38
CA TYR A 132 14.92 -4.42 18.54
C TYR A 132 15.35 -3.76 19.84
N GLY A 133 14.40 -3.51 20.75
CA GLY A 133 14.63 -2.84 22.02
C GLY A 133 15.00 -1.35 21.92
N SER A 134 14.88 -0.74 20.76
CA SER A 134 15.28 0.66 20.55
C SER A 134 14.27 1.71 21.04
N GLY A 135 13.05 1.32 21.38
CA GLY A 135 11.94 2.25 21.63
C GLY A 135 11.33 2.85 20.36
N ILE A 136 11.84 2.49 19.16
CA ILE A 136 11.37 3.04 17.89
C ILE A 136 10.21 2.18 17.35
N HIS A 137 9.02 2.75 17.27
CA HIS A 137 7.83 2.09 16.74
C HIS A 137 8.04 1.63 15.29
N LEU A 138 7.44 0.50 14.88
CA LEU A 138 7.62 -0.09 13.54
C LEU A 138 7.39 0.91 12.41
N THR A 139 6.37 1.76 12.51
CA THR A 139 6.07 2.78 11.49
C THR A 139 7.24 3.75 11.30
N GLU A 140 7.85 4.20 12.41
CA GLU A 140 9.03 5.07 12.37
C GLU A 140 10.27 4.33 11.84
N ALA A 141 10.50 3.10 12.30
CA ALA A 141 11.62 2.28 11.83
C ALA A 141 11.57 2.06 10.31
N LEU A 142 10.38 1.76 9.76
CA LEU A 142 10.18 1.64 8.32
C LEU A 142 10.43 2.96 7.58
N THR A 143 10.05 4.10 8.17
CA THR A 143 10.31 5.42 7.59
C THR A 143 11.81 5.70 7.51
N LEU A 144 12.53 5.45 8.59
CA LEU A 144 13.99 5.62 8.62
C LEU A 144 14.70 4.76 7.57
N GLU A 145 14.27 3.51 7.41
CA GLU A 145 14.82 2.64 6.37
C GLU A 145 14.43 3.11 4.97
N ALA A 146 13.18 3.55 4.75
CA ALA A 146 12.76 4.10 3.46
C ALA A 146 13.65 5.27 3.02
N LEU A 147 13.91 6.21 3.93
CA LEU A 147 14.77 7.37 3.64
C LEU A 147 16.22 6.95 3.31
N LYS A 148 16.77 5.97 4.03
CA LYS A 148 18.11 5.43 3.74
C LYS A 148 18.19 4.80 2.34
N THR A 149 17.14 4.07 1.92
CA THR A 149 17.14 3.41 0.60
C THR A 149 17.11 4.40 -0.56
N LEU A 150 16.64 5.63 -0.35
CA LEU A 150 16.63 6.69 -1.35
C LEU A 150 18.01 7.34 -1.57
N GLU A 151 18.95 7.23 -0.65
CA GLU A 151 20.25 7.91 -0.75
C GLU A 151 21.05 7.47 -1.99
N ASP A 152 21.04 6.17 -2.30
CA ASP A 152 21.84 5.64 -3.42
C ASP A 152 21.29 6.05 -4.79
N PRO A 153 20.00 5.87 -5.14
CA PRO A 153 19.49 6.32 -6.43
C PRO A 153 19.59 7.86 -6.58
N ILE A 154 19.36 8.65 -5.52
CA ILE A 154 19.51 10.10 -5.57
C ILE A 154 20.97 10.48 -5.89
N ARG A 155 21.94 9.88 -5.18
CA ARG A 155 23.38 10.13 -5.43
C ARG A 155 23.79 9.76 -6.87
N ARG A 156 23.23 8.68 -7.41
CA ARG A 156 23.48 8.22 -8.78
C ARG A 156 22.67 8.95 -9.84
N LYS A 157 21.75 9.82 -9.43
CA LYS A 157 20.78 10.47 -10.33
C LYS A 157 19.99 9.44 -11.16
N GLN A 158 19.70 8.30 -10.57
CA GLN A 158 18.89 7.26 -11.16
C GLN A 158 17.42 7.46 -10.79
N PRO A 159 16.46 7.34 -11.73
CA PRO A 159 15.06 7.38 -11.38
C PRO A 159 14.75 6.23 -10.40
N PHE A 160 13.86 6.48 -9.45
CA PHE A 160 13.46 5.47 -8.47
C PHE A 160 11.94 5.34 -8.40
N TYR A 161 11.52 4.16 -7.97
CA TYR A 161 10.15 3.85 -7.59
C TYR A 161 10.17 3.31 -6.16
N LEU A 162 9.61 4.07 -5.22
CA LEU A 162 9.44 3.66 -3.83
C LEU A 162 7.99 3.21 -3.63
N TYR A 163 7.78 1.92 -3.37
CA TYR A 163 6.52 1.37 -2.86
C TYR A 163 6.61 1.26 -1.35
N PHE A 164 6.06 2.27 -0.66
CA PHE A 164 6.07 2.36 0.78
C PHE A 164 4.72 1.93 1.35
N ALA A 165 4.59 0.66 1.66
CA ALA A 165 3.37 0.04 2.17
C ALA A 165 3.44 -0.12 3.69
N HIS A 166 2.85 0.81 4.43
CA HIS A 166 2.79 0.71 5.89
C HIS A 166 2.03 -0.53 6.35
N TYR A 167 2.47 -1.13 7.45
CA TYR A 167 1.65 -2.10 8.18
C TYR A 167 0.51 -1.41 8.96
N SER A 168 0.72 -0.15 9.37
CA SER A 168 -0.32 0.67 10.02
C SER A 168 -1.47 0.97 9.03
N ASN A 169 -2.75 0.90 9.44
CA ASN A 169 -3.18 0.70 10.84
C ASN A 169 -3.78 -0.70 11.06
N HIS A 170 -3.14 -1.74 10.57
CA HIS A 170 -3.62 -3.12 10.76
C HIS A 170 -3.44 -3.55 12.23
N THR A 171 -4.22 -4.53 12.67
CA THR A 171 -4.04 -5.15 13.98
C THR A 171 -2.67 -5.82 14.12
N PRO A 172 -2.10 -5.89 15.33
CA PRO A 172 -2.65 -5.43 16.62
C PRO A 172 -2.67 -3.91 16.73
N ILE A 173 -3.73 -3.36 17.37
CA ILE A 173 -3.80 -1.91 17.63
C ILE A 173 -2.91 -1.60 18.84
N GLN A 174 -1.69 -1.22 18.56
CA GLN A 174 -0.66 -0.89 19.55
C GLN A 174 -0.28 0.57 19.46
N ARG A 175 -0.19 1.20 20.62
CA ARG A 175 0.03 2.64 20.70
C ARG A 175 1.39 3.06 20.16
N ASP A 176 1.42 4.22 19.53
CA ASP A 176 2.65 4.95 19.25
C ASP A 176 2.88 5.95 20.41
N GLU A 177 3.91 5.71 21.21
CA GLU A 177 4.20 6.50 22.41
C GLU A 177 4.48 7.97 22.11
N ARG A 178 4.88 8.30 20.88
CA ARG A 178 5.14 9.68 20.46
C ARG A 178 3.88 10.53 20.45
N PHE A 179 2.71 9.91 20.24
CA PHE A 179 1.47 10.65 19.95
C PHE A 179 0.32 10.34 20.89
N ILE A 180 0.29 9.18 21.55
CA ILE A 180 -0.89 8.72 22.29
C ILE A 180 -1.32 9.67 23.41
N ARG A 181 -0.38 10.32 24.09
CA ARG A 181 -0.64 11.12 25.27
C ARG A 181 -1.68 12.22 25.03
N LYS A 182 -1.56 12.94 23.92
CA LYS A 182 -2.48 14.04 23.60
C LYS A 182 -3.93 13.59 23.39
N TYR A 183 -4.14 12.35 22.89
CA TYR A 183 -5.47 11.80 22.69
C TYR A 183 -6.11 11.37 24.01
N LEU A 184 -5.32 10.78 24.91
CA LEU A 184 -5.77 10.44 26.26
C LEU A 184 -6.10 11.70 27.07
N ASP A 185 -5.28 12.73 27.01
CA ASP A 185 -5.49 14.02 27.68
C ASP A 185 -6.71 14.76 27.14
N ALA A 186 -7.08 14.53 25.88
CA ALA A 186 -8.32 15.00 25.28
C ALA A 186 -9.58 14.19 25.68
N GLY A 187 -9.43 13.16 26.51
CA GLY A 187 -10.52 12.32 27.01
C GLY A 187 -10.98 11.23 26.05
N MET A 188 -10.18 10.90 25.04
CA MET A 188 -10.45 9.76 24.15
C MET A 188 -10.26 8.45 24.92
N ASP A 189 -11.12 7.45 24.67
CA ASP A 189 -10.90 6.13 25.23
C ASP A 189 -9.59 5.50 24.74
N GLU A 190 -9.03 4.58 25.53
CA GLU A 190 -7.69 4.07 25.27
C GLU A 190 -7.57 3.34 23.92
N GLN A 191 -8.58 2.61 23.49
CA GLN A 191 -8.55 1.87 22.24
C GLN A 191 -8.58 2.82 21.04
N GLN A 192 -9.43 3.82 21.06
CA GLN A 192 -9.47 4.86 20.04
C GLN A 192 -8.20 5.71 20.05
N ALA A 193 -7.66 6.03 21.24
CA ALA A 193 -6.40 6.76 21.36
C ALA A 193 -5.21 5.98 20.78
N ARG A 194 -5.15 4.67 20.99
CA ARG A 194 -4.14 3.79 20.35
C ARG A 194 -4.23 3.86 18.84
N TYR A 195 -5.43 3.69 18.30
CA TYR A 195 -5.63 3.76 16.85
C TYR A 195 -5.27 5.14 16.30
N ALA A 196 -5.73 6.21 16.93
CA ALA A 196 -5.41 7.58 16.53
C ALA A 196 -3.89 7.85 16.53
N SER A 197 -3.17 7.34 17.54
CA SER A 197 -1.71 7.47 17.59
C SER A 197 -1.00 6.76 16.45
N MET A 198 -1.50 5.60 16.01
CA MET A 198 -0.96 4.88 14.85
C MET A 198 -1.23 5.64 13.54
N VAL A 199 -2.42 6.24 13.39
CA VAL A 199 -2.77 7.08 12.23
C VAL A 199 -1.83 8.28 12.16
N GLU A 200 -1.61 8.95 13.29
CA GLU A 200 -0.68 10.09 13.34
C GLU A 200 0.77 9.68 13.07
N GLY A 201 1.19 8.51 13.55
CA GLY A 201 2.50 7.95 13.22
C GLY A 201 2.69 7.73 11.73
N MET A 202 1.65 7.32 11.01
CA MET A 202 1.65 7.17 9.56
C MET A 202 1.66 8.53 8.85
N ASP A 203 0.87 9.49 9.32
CA ASP A 203 0.87 10.86 8.79
C ASP A 203 2.23 11.53 8.95
N LYS A 204 2.83 11.41 10.15
CA LYS A 204 4.21 11.85 10.41
C LYS A 204 5.22 11.21 9.46
N SER A 205 5.08 9.91 9.19
CA SER A 205 5.94 9.20 8.25
C SER A 205 5.87 9.79 6.83
N LEU A 206 4.66 10.10 6.35
CA LEU A 206 4.50 10.78 5.07
C LEU A 206 5.15 12.16 5.10
N GLY A 207 4.96 12.92 6.18
CA GLY A 207 5.62 14.22 6.38
C GLY A 207 7.14 14.11 6.29
N ASP A 208 7.75 13.12 6.97
CA ASP A 208 9.21 12.90 6.94
C ASP A 208 9.73 12.59 5.53
N VAL A 209 8.97 11.83 4.73
CA VAL A 209 9.32 11.57 3.33
C VAL A 209 9.25 12.85 2.51
N LEU A 210 8.21 13.66 2.68
CA LEU A 210 8.06 14.93 1.97
C LEU A 210 9.20 15.91 2.32
N ASP A 211 9.50 16.07 3.61
CA ASP A 211 10.58 16.91 4.11
C ASP A 211 11.95 16.45 3.56
N TYR A 212 12.16 15.13 3.49
CA TYR A 212 13.38 14.57 2.93
C TYR A 212 13.53 14.90 1.43
N LEU A 213 12.47 14.75 0.64
CA LEU A 213 12.49 15.09 -0.78
C LEU A 213 12.78 16.57 -1.02
N GLU A 214 12.19 17.46 -0.19
CA GLU A 214 12.48 18.91 -0.20
C GLU A 214 13.96 19.16 0.15
N ALA A 215 14.46 18.58 1.24
CA ALA A 215 15.85 18.73 1.68
C ALA A 215 16.87 18.23 0.64
N LYS A 216 16.49 17.24 -0.17
CA LYS A 216 17.33 16.72 -1.28
C LYS A 216 17.16 17.53 -2.58
N GLY A 217 16.23 18.48 -2.62
CA GLY A 217 15.96 19.32 -3.80
C GLY A 217 15.36 18.58 -4.98
N ILE A 218 14.61 17.50 -4.70
CA ILE A 218 13.98 16.65 -5.74
C ILE A 218 12.46 16.58 -5.62
N ALA A 219 11.86 17.35 -4.71
CA ALA A 219 10.42 17.31 -4.48
C ALA A 219 9.60 17.66 -5.73
N ASP A 220 10.09 18.59 -6.56
CA ASP A 220 9.42 18.99 -7.79
C ASP A 220 9.60 17.98 -8.95
N ASP A 221 10.60 17.11 -8.84
CA ASP A 221 10.86 16.01 -9.78
C ASP A 221 10.27 14.68 -9.30
N THR A 222 9.52 14.68 -8.19
CA THR A 222 8.96 13.48 -7.61
C THR A 222 7.43 13.48 -7.68
N ILE A 223 6.88 12.42 -8.26
CA ILE A 223 5.44 12.13 -8.22
C ILE A 223 5.14 11.39 -6.94
N ILE A 224 4.07 11.79 -6.23
CA ILE A 224 3.60 11.11 -5.04
C ILE A 224 2.16 10.65 -5.28
N LEU A 225 1.93 9.38 -5.02
CA LEU A 225 0.61 8.75 -4.99
C LEU A 225 0.37 8.22 -3.59
N PHE A 226 -0.68 8.69 -2.93
CA PHE A 226 -1.13 8.18 -1.65
C PHE A 226 -2.50 7.50 -1.84
N MET A 227 -2.61 6.26 -1.37
CA MET A 227 -3.84 5.47 -1.45
C MET A 227 -3.91 4.51 -0.26
N SER A 228 -5.12 4.21 0.19
CA SER A 228 -5.36 3.08 1.11
C SER A 228 -5.65 1.81 0.30
N ASP A 229 -5.37 0.65 0.89
CA ASP A 229 -5.65 -0.66 0.30
C ASP A 229 -7.12 -1.05 0.40
N ASN A 230 -7.80 -0.63 1.48
CA ASN A 230 -9.22 -0.85 1.73
C ASN A 230 -9.76 0.16 2.76
N GLY A 231 -11.07 0.15 2.97
CA GLY A 231 -11.69 0.94 4.02
C GLY A 231 -11.30 0.49 5.44
N GLY A 232 -11.51 1.36 6.41
CA GLY A 232 -11.21 1.08 7.82
C GLY A 232 -12.00 -0.12 8.34
N HIS A 233 -11.41 -0.89 9.24
CA HIS A 233 -12.04 -2.05 9.86
C HIS A 233 -12.99 -1.60 10.98
N CYS A 234 -14.27 -1.46 10.65
CA CYS A 234 -15.34 -1.03 11.58
C CYS A 234 -16.37 -2.13 11.87
N LEU A 235 -16.23 -3.29 11.26
CA LEU A 235 -17.11 -4.44 11.49
C LEU A 235 -16.49 -5.35 12.53
N GLY A 236 -16.99 -5.25 13.74
CA GLY A 236 -16.53 -6.12 14.81
C GLY A 236 -15.47 -5.47 15.67
N GLN A 237 -15.30 -6.16 16.71
CA GLN A 237 -14.46 -5.79 17.82
C GLN A 237 -13.12 -6.46 17.65
N ASP A 238 -12.03 -5.75 17.78
CA ASP A 238 -10.76 -6.39 17.91
C ASP A 238 -10.75 -7.16 19.25
N LYS A 239 -11.08 -8.45 19.18
CA LYS A 239 -11.13 -9.38 20.32
C LYS A 239 -12.11 -8.99 21.44
N GLY A 240 -13.28 -8.48 21.10
CA GLY A 240 -14.40 -8.29 22.03
C GLY A 240 -14.59 -6.87 22.58
N GLY A 241 -13.97 -5.86 22.00
CA GLY A 241 -14.20 -4.44 22.35
C GLY A 241 -15.14 -3.71 21.38
N GLU A 242 -15.40 -2.45 21.62
CA GLU A 242 -16.07 -1.56 20.68
C GLU A 242 -15.20 -1.31 19.44
N PRO A 243 -15.79 -1.01 18.27
CA PRO A 243 -15.03 -0.66 17.08
C PRO A 243 -14.11 0.53 17.36
N HIS A 244 -12.82 0.39 17.01
CA HIS A 244 -11.80 1.43 17.20
C HIS A 244 -11.84 2.51 16.11
N THR A 245 -12.57 2.30 15.03
CA THR A 245 -12.76 3.25 13.94
C THR A 245 -14.12 3.10 13.29
N GLN A 246 -14.51 4.10 12.52
CA GLN A 246 -15.72 4.12 11.71
C GLN A 246 -15.45 4.81 10.38
N ASN A 247 -16.24 4.44 9.36
CA ASN A 247 -16.13 5.03 8.01
C ASN A 247 -17.29 6.00 7.72
N LEU A 248 -17.99 6.48 8.75
CA LEU A 248 -19.15 7.37 8.56
C LEU A 248 -18.78 8.61 7.71
N PRO A 249 -19.70 9.06 6.82
CA PRO A 249 -21.05 8.57 6.58
C PRO A 249 -21.16 7.33 5.69
N LEU A 250 -20.05 6.73 5.27
CA LEU A 250 -20.03 5.53 4.44
C LEU A 250 -20.47 4.32 5.27
N ARG A 251 -21.24 3.45 4.62
CA ARG A 251 -21.74 2.23 5.26
C ARG A 251 -20.62 1.20 5.38
N GLU A 252 -20.52 0.57 6.56
CA GLU A 252 -19.60 -0.53 6.85
C GLU A 252 -18.10 -0.19 6.65
N GLY A 253 -17.26 -1.19 6.40
CA GLY A 253 -15.80 -1.04 6.28
C GLY A 253 -15.15 -2.25 5.66
N LYS A 254 -13.87 -2.45 5.95
CA LYS A 254 -13.08 -3.58 5.46
C LYS A 254 -13.86 -4.88 5.50
N ALA A 255 -13.68 -5.72 4.46
CA ALA A 255 -14.37 -6.99 4.23
C ALA A 255 -15.85 -6.84 3.85
N SER A 256 -16.31 -5.66 3.44
CA SER A 256 -17.64 -5.46 2.90
C SER A 256 -17.59 -4.82 1.51
N VAL A 257 -18.61 -5.08 0.71
CA VAL A 257 -18.79 -4.48 -0.63
C VAL A 257 -19.45 -3.10 -0.58
N TYR A 258 -19.79 -2.61 0.61
CA TYR A 258 -20.34 -1.27 0.76
C TYR A 258 -19.27 -0.19 0.66
N GLU A 259 -19.69 1.05 0.43
CA GLU A 259 -18.81 2.21 0.25
C GLU A 259 -17.72 2.35 1.32
N GLY A 260 -18.04 2.01 2.59
CA GLY A 260 -17.06 2.07 3.67
C GLY A 260 -15.92 1.04 3.56
N GLY A 261 -16.15 -0.06 2.82
CA GLY A 261 -15.13 -1.09 2.59
C GLY A 261 -14.27 -0.84 1.37
N ILE A 262 -14.84 -0.23 0.33
CA ILE A 262 -14.21 -0.15 -0.99
C ILE A 262 -13.80 1.26 -1.41
N ARG A 263 -14.41 2.29 -0.84
CA ARG A 263 -14.10 3.68 -1.15
C ARG A 263 -12.96 4.18 -0.28
N VAL A 264 -11.82 4.41 -0.90
CA VAL A 264 -10.58 4.81 -0.22
C VAL A 264 -10.09 6.17 -0.71
N PRO A 265 -9.30 6.90 0.12
CA PRO A 265 -8.64 8.11 -0.35
C PRO A 265 -7.62 7.77 -1.43
N LEU A 266 -7.58 8.63 -2.48
CA LEU A 266 -6.58 8.59 -3.52
C LEU A 266 -6.12 10.03 -3.79
N ILE A 267 -4.82 10.29 -3.60
CA ILE A 267 -4.21 11.62 -3.72
C ILE A 267 -3.03 11.54 -4.68
N PHE A 268 -2.98 12.45 -5.63
CA PHE A 268 -1.82 12.63 -6.49
C PHE A 268 -1.16 14.00 -6.25
N ARG A 269 0.16 14.01 -6.07
CA ARG A 269 1.01 15.17 -6.24
C ARG A 269 1.87 14.96 -7.48
N TRP A 270 1.65 15.76 -8.50
CA TRP A 270 2.44 15.72 -9.74
C TRP A 270 2.83 17.14 -10.14
N PRO A 271 3.97 17.66 -9.65
CA PRO A 271 4.39 19.02 -9.88
C PRO A 271 4.43 19.39 -11.37
N GLY A 272 3.92 20.56 -11.70
CA GLY A 272 3.87 21.06 -13.07
C GLY A 272 2.87 20.33 -14.01
N LYS A 273 2.19 19.28 -13.55
CA LYS A 273 1.20 18.53 -14.35
C LYS A 273 -0.19 18.53 -13.74
N ALA A 274 -0.33 18.23 -12.47
CA ALA A 274 -1.59 18.30 -11.74
C ALA A 274 -1.73 19.68 -11.07
N ALA A 275 -2.91 20.32 -11.17
CA ALA A 275 -3.16 21.57 -10.46
C ALA A 275 -3.51 21.30 -9.00
N GLU A 276 -2.90 22.06 -8.11
CA GLU A 276 -3.20 22.02 -6.69
C GLU A 276 -4.68 22.28 -6.42
N GLY A 277 -5.21 21.62 -5.39
CA GLY A 277 -6.59 21.81 -4.95
C GLY A 277 -7.65 21.24 -5.88
N THR A 278 -7.29 20.54 -6.96
CA THR A 278 -8.26 19.92 -7.85
C THR A 278 -8.92 18.72 -7.17
N ARG A 279 -10.25 18.64 -7.25
CA ARG A 279 -11.04 17.47 -6.84
C ARG A 279 -11.75 16.88 -8.04
N LEU A 280 -11.66 15.58 -8.20
CA LEU A 280 -12.30 14.84 -9.28
C LEU A 280 -13.30 13.84 -8.67
N ASN A 281 -14.47 13.74 -9.27
CA ASN A 281 -15.54 12.83 -8.83
C ASN A 281 -15.75 11.67 -9.81
N THR A 282 -14.83 11.51 -10.76
CA THR A 282 -14.87 10.36 -11.67
C THR A 282 -14.52 9.10 -10.90
N PRO A 283 -15.37 8.07 -10.91
CA PRO A 283 -15.02 6.78 -10.33
C PRO A 283 -13.78 6.20 -11.02
N VAL A 284 -12.85 5.69 -10.22
CA VAL A 284 -11.65 4.98 -10.68
C VAL A 284 -11.46 3.72 -9.84
N ILE A 285 -10.71 2.77 -10.34
CA ILE A 285 -10.47 1.48 -9.71
C ILE A 285 -8.98 1.23 -9.51
N ASN A 286 -8.63 0.24 -8.70
CA ASN A 286 -7.22 -0.08 -8.41
C ASN A 286 -6.42 -0.46 -9.66
N GLU A 287 -7.07 -1.13 -10.61
CA GLU A 287 -6.49 -1.56 -11.89
C GLU A 287 -5.99 -0.37 -12.73
N ASP A 288 -6.60 0.81 -12.56
CA ASP A 288 -6.20 2.04 -13.24
C ASP A 288 -4.81 2.52 -12.83
N ILE A 289 -4.34 2.12 -11.63
CA ILE A 289 -3.04 2.55 -11.08
C ILE A 289 -1.89 1.97 -11.89
N PHE A 290 -2.01 0.72 -12.35
CA PHE A 290 -0.98 0.05 -13.14
C PHE A 290 -0.59 0.84 -14.41
N PRO A 291 -1.50 1.10 -15.37
CA PRO A 291 -1.16 1.88 -16.56
C PRO A 291 -0.86 3.35 -16.23
N THR A 292 -1.44 3.90 -15.17
CA THR A 292 -1.19 5.29 -14.76
C THR A 292 0.26 5.49 -14.32
N ILE A 293 0.79 4.65 -13.46
CA ILE A 293 2.17 4.74 -12.99
C ILE A 293 3.14 4.55 -14.17
N LEU A 294 2.90 3.57 -15.04
CA LEU A 294 3.77 3.33 -16.20
C LEU A 294 3.78 4.53 -17.17
N GLU A 295 2.63 5.13 -17.44
CA GLU A 295 2.54 6.34 -18.27
C GLU A 295 3.23 7.54 -17.61
N MET A 296 3.05 7.75 -16.30
CA MET A 296 3.74 8.79 -15.53
C MET A 296 5.26 8.59 -15.53
N ALA A 297 5.72 7.35 -15.48
CA ALA A 297 7.12 6.98 -15.54
C ALA A 297 7.72 7.08 -16.96
N GLY A 298 6.91 7.41 -17.97
CA GLY A 298 7.33 7.52 -19.36
C GLY A 298 7.51 6.18 -20.08
N VAL A 299 7.03 5.08 -19.51
CA VAL A 299 7.06 3.75 -20.12
C VAL A 299 5.91 3.64 -21.12
N LYS A 300 6.25 3.63 -22.41
CA LYS A 300 5.24 3.68 -23.49
C LYS A 300 4.88 2.30 -24.06
N HIS A 301 5.79 1.36 -23.98
CA HIS A 301 5.63 0.02 -24.54
C HIS A 301 6.01 -1.01 -23.48
N TYR A 302 5.11 -1.89 -23.20
CA TYR A 302 5.30 -3.03 -22.32
C TYR A 302 4.32 -4.15 -22.70
N GLU A 303 4.69 -5.36 -22.36
CA GLU A 303 3.84 -6.53 -22.55
C GLU A 303 3.53 -7.15 -21.18
N THR A 304 2.33 -7.66 -21.03
CA THR A 304 1.88 -8.37 -19.83
C THR A 304 1.28 -9.71 -20.23
N VAL A 305 1.44 -10.70 -19.36
CA VAL A 305 0.82 -12.02 -19.58
C VAL A 305 -0.66 -12.02 -19.19
N GLN A 306 -1.06 -11.11 -18.32
CA GLN A 306 -2.46 -10.83 -17.96
C GLN A 306 -3.05 -9.76 -18.85
N GLU A 307 -4.37 -9.79 -19.02
CA GLU A 307 -5.13 -8.63 -19.51
C GLU A 307 -5.10 -7.53 -18.45
N CYS A 308 -4.93 -6.28 -18.89
CA CYS A 308 -4.97 -5.10 -18.04
C CYS A 308 -6.24 -4.32 -18.37
N ASP A 309 -7.25 -4.43 -17.51
CA ASP A 309 -8.54 -3.76 -17.68
C ASP A 309 -8.51 -2.28 -17.28
N GLY A 310 -7.46 -1.87 -16.56
CA GLY A 310 -7.30 -0.51 -16.06
C GLY A 310 -7.05 0.51 -17.16
N LEU A 311 -7.48 1.74 -16.90
CA LEU A 311 -7.31 2.89 -17.78
C LEU A 311 -6.37 3.91 -17.11
N SER A 312 -5.39 4.42 -17.86
CA SER A 312 -4.50 5.46 -17.32
C SER A 312 -5.28 6.73 -16.95
N LEU A 313 -5.07 7.19 -15.73
CA LEU A 313 -5.66 8.39 -15.17
C LEU A 313 -4.93 9.68 -15.58
N VAL A 314 -3.81 9.58 -16.30
CA VAL A 314 -2.97 10.73 -16.68
C VAL A 314 -3.78 11.81 -17.39
N LYS A 315 -4.63 11.43 -18.33
CA LYS A 315 -5.51 12.39 -19.03
C LYS A 315 -6.51 13.06 -18.10
N LEU A 316 -7.07 12.31 -17.16
CA LEU A 316 -8.03 12.81 -16.17
C LEU A 316 -7.34 13.82 -15.24
N ILE A 317 -6.17 13.48 -14.70
CA ILE A 317 -5.39 14.32 -13.79
C ILE A 317 -4.95 15.62 -14.48
N THR A 318 -4.42 15.53 -15.71
CA THR A 318 -3.94 16.71 -16.45
C THR A 318 -5.07 17.55 -17.04
N ALA A 319 -6.22 16.98 -17.39
CA ALA A 319 -7.40 17.74 -17.82
C ALA A 319 -8.00 18.53 -16.66
N GLY A 320 -8.05 17.94 -15.45
CA GLY A 320 -8.44 18.65 -14.23
C GLY A 320 -7.61 19.91 -14.02
N SER A 321 -6.31 19.82 -14.21
CA SER A 321 -5.38 20.98 -14.12
C SER A 321 -5.73 22.11 -15.10
N LYS A 322 -6.08 21.76 -16.34
CA LYS A 322 -6.47 22.76 -17.36
C LYS A 322 -7.80 23.45 -17.01
N MET A 323 -8.75 22.69 -16.49
CA MET A 323 -10.05 23.23 -16.07
C MET A 323 -9.89 24.18 -14.87
N VAL A 324 -9.11 23.81 -13.88
CA VAL A 324 -8.83 24.65 -12.70
C VAL A 324 -8.09 25.92 -13.10
N ALA A 325 -7.04 25.83 -13.91
CA ALA A 325 -6.32 27.01 -14.40
C ALA A 325 -7.20 27.97 -15.18
N LYS A 326 -8.16 27.46 -15.95
CA LYS A 326 -9.15 28.26 -16.69
C LYS A 326 -10.14 28.95 -15.73
N ALA A 327 -10.61 28.26 -14.71
CA ALA A 327 -11.52 28.80 -13.69
C ALA A 327 -10.81 29.83 -12.78
N GLN A 328 -9.55 29.62 -12.44
CA GLN A 328 -8.72 30.60 -11.71
C GLN A 328 -8.51 31.90 -12.52
N LYS A 329 -8.23 31.80 -13.83
CA LYS A 329 -8.11 32.94 -14.72
C LYS A 329 -9.41 33.74 -14.83
N ARG A 330 -10.56 33.11 -14.59
CA ARG A 330 -11.89 33.74 -14.60
C ARG A 330 -12.29 34.29 -13.21
N GLY A 331 -11.47 34.12 -12.18
CA GLY A 331 -11.82 34.48 -10.82
C GLY A 331 -12.92 33.61 -10.18
N GLU A 332 -13.24 32.47 -10.79
CA GLU A 332 -14.29 31.57 -10.34
C GLU A 332 -13.82 30.66 -9.19
N ILE A 333 -12.50 30.48 -9.02
CA ILE A 333 -11.88 29.68 -7.96
C ILE A 333 -10.82 30.52 -7.26
N ALA A 334 -10.94 30.63 -5.94
CA ALA A 334 -9.94 31.30 -5.12
C ALA A 334 -8.62 30.49 -5.11
N THR A 335 -7.49 31.18 -5.17
CA THR A 335 -6.18 30.61 -4.92
C THR A 335 -6.06 30.22 -3.46
N ARG A 336 -6.21 28.95 -3.12
CA ARG A 336 -5.86 28.41 -1.80
C ARG A 336 -4.50 27.73 -1.87
N LYS A 337 -3.64 28.04 -0.90
CA LYS A 337 -2.33 27.42 -0.68
C LYS A 337 -2.43 26.08 0.09
N GLU A 338 -3.53 25.38 0.01
CA GLU A 338 -3.71 24.12 0.74
C GLU A 338 -3.72 22.96 -0.24
N VAL A 339 -2.91 21.96 0.05
CA VAL A 339 -2.91 20.65 -0.64
C VAL A 339 -4.26 20.02 -0.41
N ASN A 340 -5.02 19.82 -1.47
CA ASN A 340 -6.32 19.16 -1.38
C ASN A 340 -6.26 17.77 -1.98
N ALA A 341 -6.69 16.83 -1.16
CA ALA A 341 -6.79 15.41 -1.51
C ALA A 341 -7.83 15.15 -2.59
N PHE A 342 -7.49 14.28 -3.52
CA PHE A 342 -8.47 13.67 -4.39
C PHE A 342 -9.11 12.49 -3.62
N VAL A 343 -10.39 12.58 -3.36
CA VAL A 343 -11.16 11.44 -2.88
C VAL A 343 -11.88 10.86 -4.08
N VAL A 344 -11.44 9.73 -4.54
CA VAL A 344 -12.09 9.03 -5.64
C VAL A 344 -12.74 7.78 -5.07
N PRO A 345 -14.01 7.52 -5.35
CA PRO A 345 -14.60 6.24 -4.99
C PRO A 345 -13.89 5.13 -5.75
N ALA A 346 -13.31 4.18 -5.04
CA ALA A 346 -12.98 2.91 -5.67
C ALA A 346 -14.29 2.23 -6.06
N SER A 347 -14.42 1.84 -7.32
CA SER A 347 -15.56 1.02 -7.72
C SER A 347 -15.30 -0.43 -7.29
N VAL A 348 -16.37 -1.11 -6.99
CA VAL A 348 -16.35 -2.55 -6.71
C VAL A 348 -15.86 -3.27 -7.96
N SER A 349 -14.73 -3.95 -7.86
CA SER A 349 -14.52 -5.14 -8.68
C SER A 349 -15.35 -6.25 -8.02
N GLY A 350 -16.42 -6.67 -8.70
CA GLY A 350 -17.22 -7.81 -8.30
C GLY A 350 -16.44 -9.11 -8.39
#